data_b40ded77119224153e0627253668ddff
#
_entry.id   b40ded77119224153e0627253668ddff
#
_cell.length_a   1.000
_cell.length_b   1.000
_cell.length_c   1.000
_cell.angle_alpha   90.00
_cell.angle_beta   90.00
_cell.angle_gamma   90.00
#
_symmetry.space_group_name_H-M   'P 1'
#
loop_
_entity.id
_entity.type
_entity.pdbx_description
1 polymer ?
#
loop_
_entity_poly.entity_id
_entity_poly.type
_entity_poly.pdbx_seq_one_letter_code
_entity_poly.pdbx_strand_id
1 'polypeptide(L)'
;WEKSFVSKEKLEDVVQQIAGKCNRVINENSPIVDARLENGSRVNAVIYPVALDGPILTIRRFPEHGITMEDLIAKESITREAATFLEQMVKAGYSILIGGGTSSGKTTFLNALSNAIPHEERIITIEDSAELQIQGVENLVRLEAKPANMEGNRAITIRDLIRTALRMAPNRIIVGEIRGEEAVDLLQ
;
A
#
# COMPACT_ATOMS: atom_id res chain seq x y z
N TRP A 1 -9.00 0.06 -26.55
CA TRP A 1 -9.01 1.36 -25.87
C TRP A 1 -9.51 2.41 -26.85
N GLU A 2 -10.59 3.11 -26.50
CA GLU A 2 -11.20 4.12 -27.39
C GLU A 2 -10.48 5.48 -27.34
N LYS A 3 -9.61 5.69 -26.35
CA LYS A 3 -8.89 6.96 -26.16
C LYS A 3 -7.38 6.74 -26.18
N SER A 4 -6.67 7.61 -26.91
CA SER A 4 -5.22 7.66 -26.97
C SER A 4 -4.73 9.09 -26.83
N PHE A 5 -3.47 9.26 -26.45
CA PHE A 5 -2.83 10.57 -26.51
C PHE A 5 -2.61 10.99 -27.97
N VAL A 6 -2.77 12.25 -28.27
CA VAL A 6 -2.62 12.81 -29.62
C VAL A 6 -1.21 12.61 -30.15
N SER A 7 -0.21 12.67 -29.26
CA SER A 7 1.19 12.44 -29.60
C SER A 7 2.00 11.97 -28.39
N LYS A 8 3.24 11.49 -28.64
CA LYS A 8 4.19 11.10 -27.59
C LYS A 8 4.61 12.30 -26.73
N GLU A 9 4.82 13.45 -27.35
CA GLU A 9 5.18 14.71 -26.70
C GLU A 9 4.08 15.13 -25.72
N LYS A 10 2.80 14.95 -26.11
CA LYS A 10 1.69 15.26 -25.21
C LYS A 10 1.64 14.36 -23.98
N LEU A 11 1.97 13.08 -24.13
CA LEU A 11 2.09 12.17 -23.00
C LEU A 11 3.27 12.57 -22.10
N GLU A 12 4.39 12.99 -22.68
CA GLU A 12 5.56 13.44 -21.94
C GLU A 12 5.26 14.71 -21.13
N ASP A 13 4.55 15.68 -21.70
CA ASP A 13 4.05 16.86 -20.97
C ASP A 13 3.23 16.47 -19.74
N VAL A 14 2.33 15.48 -19.89
CA VAL A 14 1.50 14.97 -18.78
C VAL A 14 2.37 14.30 -17.72
N VAL A 15 3.36 13.52 -18.11
CA VAL A 15 4.33 12.89 -17.21
C VAL A 15 5.09 13.95 -16.41
N GLN A 16 5.60 15.00 -17.08
CA GLN A 16 6.30 16.10 -16.43
C GLN A 16 5.40 16.85 -15.43
N GLN A 17 4.16 17.12 -15.82
CA GLN A 17 3.20 17.79 -14.92
C GLN A 17 2.88 16.93 -13.67
N ILE A 18 2.71 15.62 -13.82
CA ILE A 18 2.45 14.71 -12.71
C ILE A 18 3.67 14.64 -11.78
N ALA A 19 4.87 14.47 -12.34
CA ALA A 19 6.11 14.45 -11.57
C ALA A 19 6.28 15.75 -10.78
N GLY A 20 6.08 16.91 -11.42
CA GLY A 20 6.18 18.23 -10.78
C GLY A 20 5.17 18.39 -9.61
N LYS A 21 3.92 17.95 -9.77
CA LYS A 21 2.92 17.95 -8.68
C LYS A 21 3.33 17.08 -7.47
N CYS A 22 4.11 16.03 -7.72
CA CYS A 22 4.64 15.16 -6.67
C CYS A 22 6.01 15.62 -6.12
N ASN A 23 6.49 16.82 -6.47
CA ASN A 23 7.84 17.32 -6.15
C ASN A 23 8.94 16.35 -6.59
N ARG A 24 8.78 15.75 -7.77
CA ARG A 24 9.73 14.85 -8.40
C ARG A 24 10.19 15.45 -9.73
N VAL A 25 11.42 15.13 -10.11
CA VAL A 25 11.99 15.49 -11.40
C VAL A 25 12.14 14.24 -12.23
N ILE A 26 11.71 14.32 -13.49
CA ILE A 26 11.93 13.27 -14.49
C ILE A 26 12.57 13.91 -15.73
N ASN A 27 13.71 13.39 -16.17
CA ASN A 27 14.46 13.87 -17.34
C ASN A 27 15.38 12.74 -17.83
N GLU A 28 16.14 12.97 -18.89
CA GLU A 28 17.07 11.98 -19.48
C GLU A 28 18.11 11.44 -18.48
N ASN A 29 18.53 12.25 -17.50
CA ASN A 29 19.48 11.81 -16.46
C ASN A 29 18.79 11.02 -15.32
N SER A 30 17.49 11.23 -15.14
CA SER A 30 16.65 10.54 -14.18
C SER A 30 15.33 10.11 -14.87
N PRO A 31 15.38 9.11 -15.76
CA PRO A 31 14.29 8.78 -16.66
C PRO A 31 13.17 7.95 -16.05
N ILE A 32 13.29 7.58 -14.80
CA ILE A 32 12.29 6.77 -14.06
C ILE A 32 11.85 7.56 -12.83
N VAL A 33 10.54 7.64 -12.63
CA VAL A 33 9.96 8.23 -11.42
C VAL A 33 8.89 7.34 -10.84
N ASP A 34 8.99 7.12 -9.53
CA ASP A 34 7.92 6.59 -8.70
C ASP A 34 7.43 7.70 -7.79
N ALA A 35 6.13 7.95 -7.82
CA ALA A 35 5.50 9.03 -7.10
C ALA A 35 4.13 8.62 -6.56
N ARG A 36 3.59 9.42 -5.65
CA ARG A 36 2.23 9.28 -5.12
C ARG A 36 1.48 10.58 -5.30
N LEU A 37 0.28 10.50 -5.87
CA LEU A 37 -0.65 11.61 -5.96
C LEU A 37 -1.27 11.93 -4.60
N GLU A 38 -1.84 13.12 -4.45
CA GLU A 38 -2.51 13.56 -3.22
C GLU A 38 -3.64 12.62 -2.77
N ASN A 39 -4.33 11.98 -3.73
CA ASN A 39 -5.37 10.99 -3.46
C ASN A 39 -4.83 9.59 -3.09
N GLY A 40 -3.51 9.44 -2.89
CA GLY A 40 -2.87 8.17 -2.55
C GLY A 40 -2.53 7.26 -3.73
N SER A 41 -2.99 7.58 -4.96
CA SER A 41 -2.69 6.76 -6.15
C SER A 41 -1.20 6.76 -6.44
N ARG A 42 -0.65 5.58 -6.76
CA ARG A 42 0.76 5.44 -7.16
C ARG A 42 0.93 5.70 -8.64
N VAL A 43 1.98 6.39 -8.98
CA VAL A 43 2.37 6.68 -10.35
C VAL A 43 3.79 6.17 -10.58
N ASN A 44 3.96 5.37 -11.63
CA ASN A 44 5.26 5.05 -12.20
C ASN A 44 5.31 5.64 -13.60
N ALA A 45 6.35 6.40 -13.89
CA ALA A 45 6.60 6.93 -15.22
C ALA A 45 8.03 6.63 -15.66
N VAL A 46 8.17 6.32 -16.95
CA VAL A 46 9.45 6.03 -17.59
C VAL A 46 9.51 6.78 -18.91
N ILE A 47 10.63 7.49 -19.15
CA ILE A 47 10.86 8.23 -20.40
C ILE A 47 12.15 7.77 -21.09
N TYR A 48 12.44 8.34 -22.24
CA TYR A 48 13.73 8.15 -22.91
C TYR A 48 14.90 8.55 -21.97
N PRO A 49 16.05 7.86 -21.97
CA PRO A 49 16.49 6.80 -22.89
C PRO A 49 16.07 5.37 -22.50
N VAL A 50 15.33 5.16 -21.40
CA VAL A 50 14.92 3.83 -20.91
C VAL A 50 13.70 3.32 -21.68
N ALA A 51 12.71 4.18 -21.92
CA ALA A 51 11.51 3.86 -22.69
C ALA A 51 11.75 4.12 -24.18
N LEU A 52 12.16 3.09 -24.93
CA LEU A 52 12.58 3.21 -26.33
C LEU A 52 11.43 3.58 -27.28
N ASP A 53 10.22 3.10 -27.00
CA ASP A 53 9.04 3.32 -27.85
C ASP A 53 8.25 4.58 -27.52
N GLY A 54 8.71 5.35 -26.54
CA GLY A 54 8.10 6.59 -26.06
C GLY A 54 7.75 6.53 -24.57
N PRO A 55 7.23 7.63 -24.02
CA PRO A 55 6.93 7.74 -22.59
C PRO A 55 5.92 6.68 -22.14
N ILE A 56 6.13 6.14 -20.94
CA ILE A 56 5.22 5.16 -20.30
C ILE A 56 4.72 5.81 -19.01
N LEU A 57 3.42 5.75 -18.79
CA LEU A 57 2.78 6.22 -17.56
C LEU A 57 1.83 5.14 -17.05
N THR A 58 2.10 4.67 -15.84
CA THR A 58 1.25 3.72 -15.14
C THR A 58 0.69 4.35 -13.87
N ILE A 59 -0.63 4.35 -13.71
CA ILE A 59 -1.30 4.86 -12.52
C ILE A 59 -2.07 3.72 -11.86
N ARG A 60 -1.63 3.33 -10.66
CA ARG A 60 -2.37 2.42 -9.80
C ARG A 60 -3.27 3.23 -8.89
N ARG A 61 -4.55 3.26 -9.24
CA ARG A 61 -5.54 4.03 -8.49
C ARG A 61 -5.66 3.54 -7.05
N PHE A 62 -5.68 4.48 -6.12
CA PHE A 62 -6.06 4.23 -4.76
C PHE A 62 -7.59 4.26 -4.68
N PRO A 63 -8.26 3.20 -4.19
CA PRO A 63 -9.72 3.19 -4.12
C PRO A 63 -10.21 4.24 -3.12
N GLU A 64 -11.24 5.00 -3.49
CA GLU A 64 -11.86 6.02 -2.62
C GLU A 64 -12.58 5.36 -1.43
N HIS A 65 -13.14 4.17 -1.66
CA HIS A 65 -13.78 3.36 -0.64
C HIS A 65 -13.12 1.98 -0.63
N GLY A 66 -12.72 1.54 0.56
CA GLY A 66 -12.22 0.18 0.75
C GLY A 66 -13.35 -0.84 0.53
N ILE A 67 -13.00 -2.01 0.01
CA ILE A 67 -13.93 -3.14 -0.06
C ILE A 67 -14.19 -3.63 1.36
N THR A 68 -15.46 -3.72 1.75
CA THR A 68 -15.90 -4.19 3.05
C THR A 68 -16.02 -5.71 3.10
N MET A 69 -16.18 -6.30 4.28
CA MET A 69 -16.46 -7.72 4.44
C MET A 69 -17.80 -8.09 3.80
N GLU A 70 -18.82 -7.23 3.90
CA GLU A 70 -20.13 -7.43 3.25
C GLU A 70 -20.00 -7.44 1.71
N ASP A 71 -19.13 -6.60 1.14
CA ASP A 71 -18.85 -6.62 -0.31
C ASP A 71 -18.21 -7.94 -0.74
N LEU A 72 -17.32 -8.50 0.08
CA LEU A 72 -16.68 -9.80 -0.20
C LEU A 72 -17.69 -10.93 -0.13
N ILE A 73 -18.63 -10.89 0.82
CA ILE A 73 -19.73 -11.87 0.93
C ILE A 73 -20.66 -11.72 -0.30
N ALA A 74 -21.05 -10.51 -0.65
CA ALA A 74 -21.92 -10.25 -1.79
C ALA A 74 -21.32 -10.69 -3.14
N LYS A 75 -19.97 -10.68 -3.23
CA LYS A 75 -19.22 -11.18 -4.39
C LYS A 75 -18.90 -12.68 -4.31
N GLU A 76 -19.42 -13.38 -3.34
CA GLU A 76 -19.16 -14.82 -3.10
C GLU A 76 -17.67 -15.16 -2.92
N SER A 77 -16.85 -14.16 -2.53
CA SER A 77 -15.41 -14.36 -2.26
C SER A 77 -15.16 -15.04 -0.93
N ILE A 78 -16.12 -14.95 0.00
CA ILE A 78 -16.12 -15.61 1.32
C ILE A 78 -17.56 -15.89 1.73
N THR A 79 -17.79 -16.99 2.46
CA THR A 79 -19.10 -17.26 3.06
C THR A 79 -19.34 -16.39 4.29
N ARG A 80 -20.60 -16.11 4.62
CA ARG A 80 -20.95 -15.34 5.82
C ARG A 80 -20.46 -16.01 7.11
N GLU A 81 -20.54 -17.33 7.19
CA GLU A 81 -20.05 -18.09 8.36
C GLU A 81 -18.54 -17.91 8.56
N ALA A 82 -17.76 -18.05 7.48
CA ALA A 82 -16.31 -17.86 7.52
C ALA A 82 -15.94 -16.40 7.87
N ALA A 83 -16.65 -15.42 7.31
CA ALA A 83 -16.46 -14.00 7.63
C ALA A 83 -16.71 -13.73 9.12
N THR A 84 -17.85 -14.19 9.65
CA THR A 84 -18.21 -14.05 11.07
C THR A 84 -17.17 -14.69 11.98
N PHE A 85 -16.70 -15.89 11.63
CA PHE A 85 -15.65 -16.58 12.38
C PHE A 85 -14.35 -15.76 12.42
N LEU A 86 -13.90 -15.26 11.28
CA LEU A 86 -12.67 -14.47 11.20
C LEU A 86 -12.76 -13.13 11.94
N GLU A 87 -13.91 -12.46 11.87
CA GLU A 87 -14.15 -11.23 12.63
C GLU A 87 -14.10 -11.49 14.15
N GLN A 88 -14.63 -12.64 14.62
CA GLN A 88 -14.52 -13.04 16.02
C GLN A 88 -13.06 -13.31 16.42
N MET A 89 -12.27 -13.94 15.54
CA MET A 89 -10.83 -14.16 15.78
C MET A 89 -10.08 -12.83 15.88
N VAL A 90 -10.39 -11.87 15.00
CA VAL A 90 -9.81 -10.52 15.08
C VAL A 90 -10.17 -9.87 16.43
N LYS A 91 -11.44 -9.84 16.81
CA LYS A 91 -11.89 -9.26 18.08
C LYS A 91 -11.24 -9.93 19.29
N ALA A 92 -11.03 -11.26 19.23
CA ALA A 92 -10.39 -12.02 20.29
C ALA A 92 -8.86 -11.86 20.36
N GLY A 93 -8.24 -11.14 19.42
CA GLY A 93 -6.80 -10.85 19.45
C GLY A 93 -5.90 -11.90 18.82
N TYR A 94 -6.44 -12.79 18.00
CA TYR A 94 -5.62 -13.79 17.32
C TYR A 94 -4.72 -13.14 16.26
N SER A 95 -3.50 -13.68 16.14
CA SER A 95 -2.61 -13.35 15.02
C SER A 95 -3.09 -14.08 13.77
N ILE A 96 -3.27 -13.33 12.67
CA ILE A 96 -3.80 -13.85 11.41
C ILE A 96 -2.78 -13.59 10.29
N LEU A 97 -2.44 -14.63 9.55
CA LEU A 97 -1.60 -14.55 8.35
C LEU A 97 -2.45 -14.77 7.11
N ILE A 98 -2.36 -13.83 6.16
CA ILE A 98 -3.05 -13.91 4.87
C ILE A 98 -2.04 -14.25 3.79
N GLY A 99 -2.12 -15.47 3.24
CA GLY A 99 -1.26 -15.97 2.19
C GLY A 99 -1.96 -16.00 0.83
N GLY A 100 -1.19 -15.82 -0.25
CA GLY A 100 -1.70 -15.91 -1.63
C GLY A 100 -0.75 -15.32 -2.66
N GLY A 101 -0.99 -15.58 -3.94
CA GLY A 101 -0.21 -15.05 -5.06
C GLY A 101 -0.39 -13.55 -5.27
N THR A 102 0.38 -12.98 -6.19
CA THR A 102 0.20 -11.59 -6.62
C THR A 102 -1.20 -11.38 -7.20
N SER A 103 -1.82 -10.24 -6.90
CA SER A 103 -3.18 -9.89 -7.35
C SER A 103 -4.29 -10.84 -6.88
N SER A 104 -4.04 -11.70 -5.88
CA SER A 104 -5.07 -12.59 -5.31
C SER A 104 -6.05 -11.90 -4.34
N GLY A 105 -5.86 -10.59 -4.08
CA GLY A 105 -6.73 -9.83 -3.18
C GLY A 105 -6.29 -9.82 -1.71
N LYS A 106 -5.06 -10.21 -1.38
CA LYS A 106 -4.55 -10.21 0.02
C LYS A 106 -4.77 -8.88 0.74
N THR A 107 -4.31 -7.77 0.14
CA THR A 107 -4.43 -6.43 0.74
C THR A 107 -5.90 -6.00 0.87
N THR A 108 -6.74 -6.37 -0.10
CA THR A 108 -8.19 -6.12 -0.06
C THR A 108 -8.83 -6.86 1.11
N PHE A 109 -8.47 -8.13 1.28
CA PHE A 109 -8.98 -8.97 2.36
C PHE A 109 -8.47 -8.49 3.73
N LEU A 110 -7.19 -8.14 3.82
CA LEU A 110 -6.59 -7.56 5.02
C LEU A 110 -7.30 -6.26 5.43
N ASN A 111 -7.59 -5.38 4.47
CA ASN A 111 -8.36 -4.16 4.72
C ASN A 111 -9.75 -4.46 5.26
N ALA A 112 -10.50 -5.36 4.59
CA ALA A 112 -11.85 -5.72 5.01
C ALA A 112 -11.87 -6.30 6.43
N LEU A 113 -10.92 -7.19 6.73
CA LEU A 113 -10.81 -7.85 8.02
C LEU A 113 -10.35 -6.92 9.14
N SER A 114 -9.47 -5.96 8.83
CA SER A 114 -8.96 -4.98 9.79
C SER A 114 -10.05 -4.05 10.34
N ASN A 115 -11.15 -3.87 9.61
CA ASN A 115 -12.30 -3.09 10.10
C ASN A 115 -13.08 -3.80 11.24
N ALA A 116 -12.78 -5.06 11.53
CA ALA A 116 -13.35 -5.77 12.68
C ALA A 116 -12.56 -5.52 13.99
N ILE A 117 -11.43 -4.81 13.95
CA ILE A 117 -10.65 -4.47 15.13
C ILE A 117 -11.44 -3.46 15.98
N PRO A 118 -11.50 -3.61 17.30
CA PRO A 118 -12.15 -2.65 18.18
C PRO A 118 -11.59 -1.23 18.02
N HIS A 119 -12.48 -0.23 17.96
CA HIS A 119 -12.12 1.15 17.64
C HIS A 119 -11.27 1.83 18.72
N GLU A 120 -11.35 1.37 19.96
CA GLU A 120 -10.59 1.85 21.12
C GLU A 120 -9.12 1.37 21.13
N GLU A 121 -8.79 0.38 20.31
CA GLU A 121 -7.44 -0.16 20.25
C GLU A 121 -6.45 0.78 19.52
N ARG A 122 -5.21 0.80 20.01
CA ARG A 122 -4.10 1.45 19.33
C ARG A 122 -3.57 0.54 18.24
N ILE A 123 -3.73 0.96 16.98
CA ILE A 123 -3.29 0.20 15.81
C ILE A 123 -2.05 0.89 15.20
N ILE A 124 -1.05 0.09 14.88
CA ILE A 124 0.09 0.53 14.08
C ILE A 124 0.10 -0.26 12.78
N THR A 125 0.00 0.43 11.63
CA THR A 125 0.21 -0.20 10.32
C THR A 125 1.64 0.00 9.87
N ILE A 126 2.21 -1.03 9.25
CA ILE A 126 3.56 -1.02 8.70
C ILE A 126 3.49 -1.54 7.27
N GLU A 127 3.89 -0.72 6.31
CA GLU A 127 3.74 -1.03 4.89
C GLU A 127 4.98 -0.60 4.11
N ASP A 128 5.29 -1.31 3.04
CA ASP A 128 6.30 -0.86 2.06
C ASP A 128 5.79 0.38 1.32
N SER A 129 4.50 0.41 1.07
CA SER A 129 3.79 1.60 0.61
C SER A 129 2.36 1.56 1.13
N ALA A 130 1.93 2.64 1.77
CA ALA A 130 0.66 2.72 2.47
C ALA A 130 -0.54 2.50 1.54
N GLU A 131 -1.17 1.32 1.64
CA GLU A 131 -2.37 0.90 0.91
C GLU A 131 -3.54 0.59 1.87
N LEU A 132 -3.26 0.39 3.15
CA LEU A 132 -4.28 0.06 4.13
C LEU A 132 -5.18 1.26 4.45
N GLN A 133 -6.49 1.00 4.50
CA GLN A 133 -7.55 1.98 4.75
C GLN A 133 -8.37 1.57 5.98
N ILE A 134 -7.78 1.63 7.15
CA ILE A 134 -8.48 1.32 8.40
C ILE A 134 -9.34 2.51 8.78
N GLN A 135 -10.62 2.29 8.96
CA GLN A 135 -11.60 3.32 9.26
C GLN A 135 -12.10 3.23 10.72
N GLY A 136 -12.52 4.38 11.26
CA GLY A 136 -13.19 4.44 12.56
C GLY A 136 -12.29 4.26 13.78
N VAL A 137 -10.98 4.09 13.62
CA VAL A 137 -10.03 3.93 14.73
C VAL A 137 -9.45 5.28 15.12
N GLU A 138 -9.62 5.66 16.40
CA GLU A 138 -9.15 6.96 16.90
C GLU A 138 -7.63 7.02 17.05
N ASN A 139 -6.99 5.91 17.40
CA ASN A 139 -5.55 5.84 17.66
C ASN A 139 -4.84 4.98 16.60
N LEU A 140 -4.78 5.50 15.37
CA LEU A 140 -4.12 4.87 14.23
C LEU A 140 -2.77 5.54 13.95
N VAL A 141 -1.69 4.76 13.99
CA VAL A 141 -0.34 5.17 13.56
C VAL A 141 0.00 4.44 12.27
N ARG A 142 0.42 5.18 11.25
CA ARG A 142 0.78 4.61 9.94
C ARG A 142 2.26 4.81 9.70
N LEU A 143 2.99 3.72 9.51
CA LEU A 143 4.42 3.70 9.23
C LEU A 143 4.66 3.15 7.83
N GLU A 144 5.50 3.83 7.06
CA GLU A 144 5.85 3.44 5.71
C GLU A 144 7.37 3.29 5.60
N ALA A 145 7.81 2.19 4.98
CA ALA A 145 9.21 1.95 4.69
C ALA A 145 9.75 3.01 3.72
N LYS A 146 11.03 3.31 3.82
CA LYS A 146 11.66 4.33 3.00
C LYS A 146 12.90 3.76 2.35
N PRO A 147 12.99 3.74 1.01
CA PRO A 147 14.20 3.32 0.32
C PRO A 147 15.36 4.29 0.61
N ALA A 148 16.58 3.81 0.49
CA ALA A 148 17.75 4.69 0.50
C ALA A 148 17.62 5.70 -0.65
N ASN A 149 18.05 6.94 -0.40
CA ASN A 149 18.06 7.97 -1.45
C ASN A 149 19.49 8.33 -1.84
N MET A 150 19.64 9.06 -2.96
CA MET A 150 20.93 9.49 -3.50
C MET A 150 21.66 10.51 -2.60
N GLU A 151 20.96 11.09 -1.62
CA GLU A 151 21.53 12.04 -0.64
C GLU A 151 22.20 11.35 0.55
N GLY A 152 22.39 10.03 0.50
CA GLY A 152 23.08 9.25 1.53
C GLY A 152 22.23 8.85 2.74
N ASN A 153 20.91 9.06 2.69
CA ASN A 153 20.03 8.60 3.76
C ASN A 153 19.87 7.07 3.69
N ARG A 154 20.08 6.42 4.83
CA ARG A 154 19.88 4.98 4.99
C ARG A 154 18.42 4.61 4.73
N ALA A 155 18.20 3.45 4.09
CA ALA A 155 16.86 2.86 4.00
C ALA A 155 16.27 2.60 5.39
N ILE A 156 14.97 2.83 5.55
CA ILE A 156 14.18 2.40 6.71
C ILE A 156 13.35 1.21 6.25
N THR A 157 13.66 0.04 6.76
CA THR A 157 13.05 -1.22 6.35
C THR A 157 11.79 -1.53 7.15
N ILE A 158 10.94 -2.44 6.64
CA ILE A 158 9.82 -3.02 7.41
C ILE A 158 10.29 -3.54 8.77
N ARG A 159 11.46 -4.22 8.81
CA ARG A 159 12.06 -4.73 10.04
C ARG A 159 12.37 -3.64 11.06
N ASP A 160 12.96 -2.52 10.62
CA ASP A 160 13.23 -1.37 11.48
C ASP A 160 11.93 -0.80 12.07
N LEU A 161 10.88 -0.74 11.24
CA LEU A 161 9.57 -0.25 11.65
C LEU A 161 8.87 -1.19 12.64
N ILE A 162 8.95 -2.50 12.45
CA ILE A 162 8.40 -3.49 13.41
C ILE A 162 9.05 -3.30 14.78
N ARG A 163 10.39 -3.26 14.83
CA ARG A 163 11.13 -3.06 16.09
C ARG A 163 10.79 -1.75 16.78
N THR A 164 10.52 -0.71 15.99
CA THR A 164 10.10 0.59 16.52
C THR A 164 8.67 0.53 17.02
N ALA A 165 7.76 -0.09 16.28
CA ALA A 165 6.35 -0.23 16.62
C ALA A 165 6.14 -0.95 17.96
N LEU A 166 6.91 -2.01 18.24
CA LEU A 166 6.86 -2.74 19.52
C LEU A 166 7.13 -1.85 20.75
N ARG A 167 7.82 -0.71 20.57
CA ARG A 167 8.09 0.28 21.64
C ARG A 167 7.03 1.35 21.77
N MET A 168 6.04 1.36 20.88
CA MET A 168 4.96 2.35 20.84
C MET A 168 3.71 1.91 21.60
N ALA A 169 3.78 0.82 22.38
CA ALA A 169 2.66 0.22 23.11
C ALA A 169 1.43 -0.03 22.23
N PRO A 170 1.54 -0.77 21.11
CA PRO A 170 0.40 -1.09 20.26
C PRO A 170 -0.49 -2.16 20.90
N ASN A 171 -1.79 -2.09 20.66
CA ASN A 171 -2.70 -3.24 20.85
C ASN A 171 -2.62 -4.18 19.65
N ARG A 172 -2.45 -3.60 18.43
CA ARG A 172 -2.33 -4.34 17.17
C ARG A 172 -1.22 -3.77 16.30
N ILE A 173 -0.49 -4.66 15.65
CA ILE A 173 0.40 -4.32 14.55
C ILE A 173 -0.13 -5.01 13.29
N ILE A 174 -0.34 -4.23 12.22
CA ILE A 174 -0.77 -4.75 10.92
C ILE A 174 0.36 -4.51 9.93
N VAL A 175 0.92 -5.58 9.39
CA VAL A 175 1.98 -5.51 8.38
C VAL A 175 1.36 -5.80 7.02
N GLY A 176 1.48 -4.86 6.08
CA GLY A 176 0.87 -4.93 4.76
C GLY A 176 1.40 -6.10 3.94
N GLU A 177 2.70 -6.38 4.04
CA GLU A 177 3.32 -7.56 3.42
C GLU A 177 4.60 -7.96 4.14
N ILE A 178 4.92 -9.26 4.04
CA ILE A 178 6.12 -9.86 4.60
C ILE A 178 6.83 -10.59 3.45
N ARG A 179 8.10 -10.26 3.19
CA ARG A 179 8.87 -10.83 2.08
C ARG A 179 10.19 -11.46 2.50
N GLY A 180 10.64 -11.23 3.74
CA GLY A 180 11.98 -11.60 4.16
C GLY A 180 12.14 -11.85 5.66
N GLU A 181 13.27 -11.43 6.21
CA GLU A 181 13.70 -11.69 7.60
C GLU A 181 12.77 -11.08 8.65
N GLU A 182 11.99 -10.06 8.30
CA GLU A 182 11.00 -9.42 9.17
C GLU A 182 9.93 -10.39 9.68
N ALA A 183 9.71 -11.51 8.98
CA ALA A 183 8.80 -12.56 9.41
C ALA A 183 9.13 -13.09 10.82
N VAL A 184 10.42 -13.20 11.13
CA VAL A 184 10.89 -13.71 12.43
C VAL A 184 10.59 -12.72 13.56
N ASP A 185 10.73 -11.42 13.29
CA ASP A 185 10.47 -10.38 14.28
C ASP A 185 8.97 -10.25 14.65
N LEU A 186 8.07 -10.82 13.83
CA LEU A 186 6.61 -10.85 14.08
C LEU A 186 6.15 -12.06 14.90
N LEU A 187 6.99 -13.08 15.06
CA LEU A 187 6.66 -14.31 15.79
C LEU A 187 7.04 -14.24 17.28
N GLN A 188 7.50 -13.08 17.76
CA GLN A 188 7.94 -12.86 19.17
C GLN A 188 6.80 -12.45 20.09
#